data_69cd540a1900a840af9ad54cfbc8dce8
#
_entry.id   69cd540a1900a840af9ad54cfbc8dce8
#
_cell.length_a   1.000
_cell.length_b   1.000
_cell.length_c   1.000
_cell.angle_alpha   90.00
_cell.angle_beta   90.00
_cell.angle_gamma   90.00
#
_symmetry.space_group_name_H-M   'P 1'
#
loop_
_entity.id
_entity.type
_entity.pdbx_description
1 polymer ?
#
loop_
_entity_poly.entity_id
_entity_poly.type
_entity_poly.pdbx_seq_one_letter_code
_entity_poly.pdbx_strand_id
1 'polypeptide(L)' 'MLTSERRALVTEIEDRLIELYVEQDEARRTEDRDRAHELQMEIDRATAQREDIRRRRA' A
#
# COMPACT_ATOMS: atom_id res chain seq x y z
N MET A 1 14.18 5.68 -15.65
CA MET A 1 12.91 5.20 -16.19
C MET A 1 12.62 3.80 -15.71
N LEU A 2 11.42 3.55 -15.22
CA LEU A 2 11.04 2.22 -14.75
C LEU A 2 10.80 1.27 -15.93
N THR A 3 11.21 0.02 -15.76
CA THR A 3 10.89 -1.03 -16.74
C THR A 3 9.39 -1.32 -16.69
N SER A 4 8.85 -2.00 -17.71
CA SER A 4 7.45 -2.40 -17.75
C SER A 4 7.09 -3.28 -16.55
N GLU A 5 7.98 -4.19 -16.16
CA GLU A 5 7.77 -5.06 -15.00
C GLU A 5 7.68 -4.27 -13.70
N ARG A 6 8.54 -3.27 -13.53
CA ARG A 6 8.52 -2.43 -12.33
C ARG A 6 7.27 -1.56 -12.29
N ARG A 7 6.84 -1.05 -13.43
CA ARG A 7 5.58 -0.30 -13.51
C ARG A 7 4.40 -1.16 -13.11
N ALA A 8 4.36 -2.40 -13.57
CA ALA A 8 3.31 -3.33 -13.22
C ALA A 8 3.29 -3.60 -11.71
N LEU A 9 4.48 -3.79 -11.11
CA LEU A 9 4.58 -3.98 -9.67
C LEU A 9 4.12 -2.76 -8.88
N VAL A 10 4.50 -1.57 -9.32
CA VAL A 10 4.07 -0.33 -8.67
C VAL A 10 2.55 -0.19 -8.78
N THR A 11 1.97 -0.47 -9.93
CA THR A 11 0.53 -0.42 -10.13
C THR A 11 -0.20 -1.39 -9.21
N GLU A 12 0.29 -2.62 -9.08
CA GLU A 12 -0.28 -3.60 -8.16
C GLU A 12 -0.24 -3.12 -6.72
N ILE A 13 0.88 -2.53 -6.31
CA ILE A 13 1.01 -1.99 -4.95
C ILE A 13 0.04 -0.83 -4.74
N GLU A 14 -0.09 0.05 -5.72
CA GLU A 14 -1.01 1.18 -5.62
C GLU A 14 -2.46 0.73 -5.54
N ASP A 15 -2.85 -0.28 -6.32
CA ASP A 15 -4.18 -0.87 -6.27
C ASP A 15 -4.44 -1.47 -4.87
N ARG A 16 -3.44 -2.16 -4.33
CA ARG A 16 -3.53 -2.71 -2.98
C ARG A 16 -3.68 -1.62 -1.94
N LEU A 17 -2.95 -0.51 -2.09
CA LEU A 17 -3.06 0.64 -1.20
C LEU A 17 -4.46 1.22 -1.17
N ILE A 18 -5.11 1.33 -2.33
CA ILE A 18 -6.48 1.82 -2.41
C ILE A 18 -7.41 0.92 -1.59
N GLU A 19 -7.30 -0.39 -1.76
CA GLU A 19 -8.09 -1.35 -0.98
C GLU A 19 -7.84 -1.22 0.52
N LEU A 20 -6.57 -1.07 0.91
CA LEU A 20 -6.20 -0.92 2.31
C LEU A 20 -6.78 0.36 2.92
N TYR A 21 -6.75 1.46 2.18
CA TYR A 21 -7.36 2.70 2.65
C TYR A 21 -8.86 2.59 2.83
N VAL A 22 -9.55 1.91 1.92
CA VAL A 22 -10.99 1.68 2.04
C VAL A 22 -11.30 0.84 3.27
N GLU A 23 -10.56 -0.25 3.47
CA GLU A 23 -10.72 -1.10 4.64
C GLU A 23 -10.43 -0.35 5.94
N GLN A 24 -9.40 0.49 5.94
CA GLN A 24 -9.05 1.29 7.11
C GLN A 24 -10.16 2.28 7.47
N ASP A 25 -10.74 2.92 6.47
CA ASP A 25 -11.85 3.84 6.68
C ASP A 25 -13.05 3.11 7.30
N GLU A 26 -13.34 1.92 6.80
CA GLU A 26 -14.39 1.07 7.35
C GLU A 26 -14.12 0.69 8.80
N ALA A 27 -12.88 0.28 9.09
CA ALA A 27 -12.49 -0.07 10.46
C ALA A 27 -12.65 1.11 11.41
N ARG A 28 -12.32 2.31 10.96
CA ARG A 28 -12.50 3.53 11.74
C ARG A 28 -13.97 3.83 12.00
N ARG A 29 -14.81 3.64 11.01
CA ARG A 29 -16.26 3.86 11.14
C ARG A 29 -16.90 2.90 12.13
N THR A 30 -16.40 1.68 12.21
CA THR A 30 -16.89 0.67 13.15
C THR A 30 -16.16 0.73 14.47
N GLU A 31 -15.25 1.67 14.66
CA GLU A 31 -14.42 1.84 15.84
C GLU A 31 -13.55 0.62 16.17
N ASP A 32 -13.18 -0.14 15.15
CA ASP A 32 -12.29 -1.29 15.27
C ASP A 32 -10.83 -0.80 15.22
N ARG A 33 -10.33 -0.40 16.38
CA ARG A 33 -8.99 0.19 16.51
C ARG A 33 -7.88 -0.80 16.18
N ASP A 34 -8.02 -2.04 16.58
CA ASP A 34 -7.01 -3.06 16.31
C ASP A 34 -6.88 -3.32 14.82
N ARG A 35 -8.01 -3.44 14.14
CA ARG A 35 -8.02 -3.63 12.69
C ARG A 35 -7.45 -2.42 11.96
N ALA A 36 -7.84 -1.22 12.39
CA ALA A 36 -7.34 0.02 11.80
C ALA A 36 -5.81 0.12 11.94
N HIS A 37 -5.28 -0.29 13.09
CA HIS A 37 -3.84 -0.30 13.33
C HIS A 37 -3.11 -1.31 12.45
N GLU A 38 -3.64 -2.53 12.35
CA GLU A 38 -3.09 -3.56 11.45
C GLU A 38 -3.04 -3.08 10.01
N LEU A 39 -4.12 -2.44 9.56
CA LEU A 39 -4.20 -1.91 8.21
C LEU A 39 -3.21 -0.78 7.99
N GLN A 40 -2.99 0.05 9.01
CA GLN A 40 -1.96 1.10 8.92
C GLN A 40 -0.57 0.49 8.73
N MET A 41 -0.27 -0.59 9.42
CA MET A 41 1.01 -1.28 9.25
C MET A 41 1.16 -1.85 7.84
N GLU A 42 0.10 -2.42 7.29
CA GLU A 42 0.12 -2.93 5.91
C GLU A 42 0.29 -1.79 4.90
N ILE A 43 -0.38 -0.67 5.13
CA ILE A 43 -0.23 0.54 4.29
C ILE A 43 1.22 1.01 4.31
N ASP A 44 1.83 1.08 5.49
CA ASP A 44 3.22 1.51 5.63
C ASP A 44 4.17 0.58 4.90
N ARG A 45 3.96 -0.73 4.98
CA ARG A 45 4.78 -1.71 4.25
C ARG A 45 4.63 -1.57 2.74
N ALA A 46 3.40 -1.43 2.27
CA ALA A 46 3.15 -1.28 0.83
C ALA A 46 3.76 0.01 0.31
N THR A 47 3.66 1.09 1.06
CA THR A 47 4.27 2.37 0.71
C THR A 47 5.79 2.25 0.64
N ALA A 48 6.40 1.57 1.61
CA ALA A 48 7.83 1.35 1.64
C ALA A 48 8.29 0.51 0.44
N GLN A 49 7.55 -0.53 0.08
CA GLN A 49 7.85 -1.35 -1.10
C GLN A 49 7.80 -0.52 -2.37
N ARG A 50 6.78 0.31 -2.51
CA ARG A 50 6.63 1.18 -3.67
C ARG A 50 7.82 2.12 -3.80
N GLU A 51 8.21 2.75 -2.71
CA GLU A 51 9.35 3.66 -2.69
C GLU A 51 10.66 2.92 -3.01
N ASP A 52 10.84 1.72 -2.50
CA ASP A 52 12.02 0.90 -2.76
C ASP A 52 12.13 0.58 -4.25
N ILE A 53 11.03 0.18 -4.89
CA ILE A 53 11.01 -0.11 -6.32
C ILE A 53 11.34 1.13 -7.13
N ARG A 54 10.79 2.29 -6.76
CA ARG A 54 11.05 3.54 -7.45
C ARG A 54 12.49 4.01 -7.31
N ARG A 55 13.12 3.71 -6.19
CA ARG A 55 14.52 4.09 -5.94
C ARG A 55 15.49 3.21 -6.68
N ARG A 56 15.13 1.97 -6.95
CA ARG A 56 16.02 1.05 -7.65
C ARG A 56 16.21 1.51 -9.07
N ARG A 57 17.46 1.75 -9.39
CA ARG A 57 17.85 2.03 -10.77
C ARG A 57 18.37 0.73 -11.37
N ALA A 58 17.92 0.43 -12.56
CA ALA A 58 18.38 -0.75 -13.27
C ALA A 58 19.86 -0.61 -13.61
#